data_f89e6aa1a89cc81b52a347df4565db67
#
_entry.id   f89e6aa1a89cc81b52a347df4565db67
#
_cell.length_a   1.000
_cell.length_b   1.000
_cell.length_c   1.000
_cell.angle_alpha   90.00
_cell.angle_beta   90.00
_cell.angle_gamma   90.00
#
_symmetry.space_group_name_H-M   'P 1'
#
loop_
_entity.id
_entity.type
_entity.pdbx_description
1 polymer ?
#
loop_
_entity_poly.entity_id
_entity_poly.type
_entity_poly.pdbx_seq_one_letter_code
_entity_poly.pdbx_strand_id
1 'polypeptide(L)'
;MSKPLKFLAFDTSTDRLSVALTDGARVWQQSGPGGALASTTLIPAILALLAEAGLTLGELDAIAFGRGPGSFTGLRTACAVAQGLAFGANQGAGIAVLPVDTLMAVAEEARFAQFGAAGAGAGAGAGAVADAGTSADADAGGNARTDASASAPVSFTVTALLDARMDEMYVQRYQFSGGQWQPLGDCALIRPENLQPNAADRLLAGNVFGVYAARLPAGVAAFDCVEALPTASAMLRLAPALAAAGHCVEAALALPLYVRDKVALTTDERAQLKLDAAQAALLALAAAPIPSTPDQAG
;
A
#
# COMPACT_ATOMS: atom_id res chain seq x y z
N MET A 1 -3.36 -33.79 -1.01
CA MET A 1 -3.86 -32.44 -0.76
C MET A 1 -2.81 -31.73 0.08
N SER A 2 -2.26 -30.60 -0.36
CA SER A 2 -1.31 -29.83 0.44
C SER A 2 -2.03 -29.24 1.66
N LYS A 3 -1.33 -29.18 2.80
CA LYS A 3 -1.83 -28.54 4.02
C LYS A 3 -2.18 -27.07 3.71
N PRO A 4 -3.34 -26.54 4.18
CA PRO A 4 -3.64 -25.14 4.05
C PRO A 4 -2.59 -24.30 4.78
N LEU A 5 -2.09 -23.26 4.13
CA LEU A 5 -1.08 -22.38 4.69
C LEU A 5 -1.72 -21.33 5.61
N LYS A 6 -1.08 -21.09 6.75
CA LYS A 6 -1.51 -20.14 7.77
C LYS A 6 -0.57 -18.93 7.77
N PHE A 7 -1.10 -17.75 7.52
CA PHE A 7 -0.33 -16.52 7.48
C PHE A 7 -0.94 -15.46 8.38
N LEU A 8 -0.09 -14.73 9.08
CA LEU A 8 -0.39 -13.43 9.64
C LEU A 8 0.18 -12.38 8.70
N ALA A 9 -0.58 -11.33 8.39
CA ALA A 9 -0.11 -10.21 7.59
C ALA A 9 -0.43 -8.88 8.27
N PHE A 10 0.43 -7.86 8.12
CA PHE A 10 0.14 -6.50 8.56
C PHE A 10 0.93 -5.44 7.79
N ASP A 11 0.33 -4.26 7.71
CA ASP A 11 0.94 -3.06 7.14
C ASP A 11 0.73 -1.85 8.06
N THR A 12 1.78 -1.04 8.17
CA THR A 12 1.79 0.24 8.90
C THR A 12 2.50 1.33 8.10
N SER A 13 2.65 1.14 6.79
CA SER A 13 3.38 2.04 5.89
C SER A 13 2.66 3.36 5.62
N THR A 14 1.36 3.45 5.93
CA THR A 14 0.50 4.61 5.72
C THR A 14 -0.10 5.14 7.03
N ASP A 15 -1.06 6.06 6.93
CA ASP A 15 -1.88 6.54 8.08
C ASP A 15 -2.86 5.47 8.56
N ARG A 16 -2.99 4.38 7.85
CA ARG A 16 -3.86 3.25 8.20
C ARG A 16 -3.02 2.08 8.65
N LEU A 17 -3.47 1.47 9.74
CA LEU A 17 -3.03 0.15 10.19
C LEU A 17 -3.93 -0.89 9.53
N SER A 18 -3.36 -1.95 9.00
CA SER A 18 -4.09 -3.11 8.51
C SER A 18 -3.45 -4.38 9.06
N VAL A 19 -4.26 -5.28 9.61
CA VAL A 19 -3.84 -6.60 10.12
C VAL A 19 -4.81 -7.64 9.60
N ALA A 20 -4.32 -8.79 9.16
CA ALA A 20 -5.14 -9.92 8.75
C ALA A 20 -4.45 -11.24 9.07
N LEU A 21 -5.26 -12.26 9.31
CA LEU A 21 -4.83 -13.61 9.65
C LEU A 21 -5.62 -14.61 8.82
N THR A 22 -4.99 -15.68 8.37
CA THR A 22 -5.68 -16.79 7.71
C THR A 22 -5.24 -18.14 8.27
N ASP A 23 -6.19 -19.07 8.39
CA ASP A 23 -5.92 -20.48 8.64
C ASP A 23 -5.85 -21.31 7.34
N GLY A 24 -5.93 -20.61 6.20
CA GLY A 24 -6.00 -21.20 4.85
C GLY A 24 -7.42 -21.44 4.35
N ALA A 25 -8.45 -21.32 5.21
CA ALA A 25 -9.85 -21.46 4.84
C ALA A 25 -10.65 -20.19 5.16
N ARG A 26 -10.33 -19.53 6.25
CA ARG A 26 -10.98 -18.29 6.72
C ARG A 26 -9.96 -17.17 6.80
N VAL A 27 -10.47 -15.93 6.75
CA VAL A 27 -9.68 -14.72 6.94
C VAL A 27 -10.32 -13.90 8.05
N TRP A 28 -9.52 -13.49 9.03
CA TRP A 28 -9.86 -12.51 10.05
C TRP A 28 -9.07 -11.25 9.76
N GLN A 29 -9.68 -10.09 9.88
CA GLN A 29 -9.02 -8.84 9.55
C GLN A 29 -9.48 -7.69 10.43
N GLN A 30 -8.58 -6.76 10.69
CA GLN A 30 -8.83 -5.54 11.43
C GLN A 30 -8.08 -4.38 10.80
N SER A 31 -8.71 -3.21 10.73
CA SER A 31 -8.09 -1.97 10.27
C SER A 31 -8.33 -0.88 11.30
N GLY A 32 -7.39 0.07 11.38
CA GLY A 32 -7.47 1.16 12.33
C GLY A 32 -6.56 2.34 11.95
N PRO A 33 -6.46 3.34 12.84
CA PRO A 33 -5.49 4.42 12.68
C PRO A 33 -4.07 3.89 12.73
N GLY A 34 -3.26 4.29 11.76
CA GLY A 34 -1.83 4.00 11.67
C GLY A 34 -0.96 5.16 12.18
N GLY A 35 0.15 5.43 11.49
CA GLY A 35 1.07 6.51 11.85
C GLY A 35 1.66 6.32 13.25
N ALA A 36 1.59 7.35 14.10
CA ALA A 36 2.14 7.31 15.46
C ALA A 36 1.45 6.29 16.38
N LEU A 37 0.18 5.95 16.12
CA LEU A 37 -0.58 4.99 16.93
C LEU A 37 -0.25 3.53 16.59
N ALA A 38 0.33 3.26 15.44
CA ALA A 38 0.65 1.89 15.01
C ALA A 38 1.52 1.14 16.02
N SER A 39 2.47 1.82 16.67
CA SER A 39 3.36 1.19 17.68
C SER A 39 2.64 0.69 18.92
N THR A 40 1.49 1.27 19.26
CA THR A 40 0.72 0.90 20.47
C THR A 40 -0.44 -0.03 20.14
N THR A 41 -0.95 -0.02 18.89
CA THR A 41 -2.16 -0.75 18.51
C THR A 41 -1.89 -2.03 17.72
N LEU A 42 -0.75 -2.15 17.03
CA LEU A 42 -0.44 -3.29 16.16
C LEU A 42 -0.41 -4.63 16.92
N ILE A 43 0.37 -4.73 18.00
CA ILE A 43 0.49 -5.99 18.75
C ILE A 43 -0.84 -6.39 19.39
N PRO A 44 -1.59 -5.50 20.07
CA PRO A 44 -2.93 -5.82 20.57
C PRO A 44 -3.87 -6.33 19.47
N ALA A 45 -3.87 -5.72 18.28
CA ALA A 45 -4.69 -6.16 17.16
C ALA A 45 -4.32 -7.58 16.66
N ILE A 46 -3.01 -7.87 16.56
CA ILE A 46 -2.52 -9.21 16.20
C ILE A 46 -2.97 -10.26 17.21
N LEU A 47 -2.79 -9.97 18.51
CA LEU A 47 -3.17 -10.91 19.57
C LEU A 47 -4.69 -11.14 19.62
N ALA A 48 -5.48 -10.11 19.35
CA ALA A 48 -6.94 -10.24 19.27
C ALA A 48 -7.36 -11.17 18.12
N LEU A 49 -6.78 -11.00 16.92
CA LEU A 49 -7.08 -11.87 15.77
C LEU A 49 -6.62 -13.32 16.00
N LEU A 50 -5.46 -13.53 16.61
CA LEU A 50 -4.99 -14.87 16.97
C LEU A 50 -5.94 -15.55 17.97
N ALA A 51 -6.39 -14.83 18.99
CA ALA A 51 -7.35 -15.34 19.96
C ALA A 51 -8.71 -15.67 19.30
N GLU A 52 -9.22 -14.80 18.42
CA GLU A 52 -10.46 -15.02 17.69
C GLU A 52 -10.40 -16.23 16.76
N ALA A 53 -9.27 -16.42 16.09
CA ALA A 53 -9.02 -17.55 15.22
C ALA A 53 -8.72 -18.86 15.97
N GLY A 54 -8.44 -18.79 17.28
CA GLY A 54 -7.97 -19.94 18.06
C GLY A 54 -6.60 -20.45 17.63
N LEU A 55 -5.74 -19.56 17.11
CA LEU A 55 -4.41 -19.88 16.62
C LEU A 55 -3.32 -19.32 17.53
N THR A 56 -2.19 -19.98 17.55
CA THR A 56 -0.95 -19.52 18.18
C THR A 56 0.06 -19.06 17.11
N LEU A 57 1.02 -18.23 17.49
CA LEU A 57 2.10 -17.82 16.58
C LEU A 57 2.87 -19.02 16.01
N GLY A 58 3.07 -20.07 16.80
CA GLY A 58 3.81 -21.24 16.38
C GLY A 58 3.09 -22.13 15.35
N GLU A 59 1.80 -21.91 15.12
CA GLU A 59 1.04 -22.63 14.10
C GLU A 59 1.08 -21.94 12.73
N LEU A 60 1.61 -20.72 12.66
CA LEU A 60 1.74 -19.97 11.42
C LEU A 60 2.90 -20.50 10.58
N ASP A 61 2.71 -20.54 9.28
CA ASP A 61 3.77 -20.89 8.33
C ASP A 61 4.70 -19.70 8.05
N ALA A 62 4.17 -18.45 8.07
CA ALA A 62 4.99 -17.23 8.03
C ALA A 62 4.21 -15.98 8.51
N ILE A 63 4.97 -14.93 8.83
CA ILE A 63 4.48 -13.58 9.11
C ILE A 63 4.82 -12.69 7.91
N ALA A 64 3.81 -12.22 7.18
CA ALA A 64 3.95 -11.24 6.11
C ALA A 64 3.90 -9.81 6.68
N PHE A 65 4.74 -8.91 6.21
CA PHE A 65 4.69 -7.51 6.61
C PHE A 65 5.03 -6.59 5.44
N GLY A 66 4.41 -5.41 5.41
CA GLY A 66 4.73 -4.37 4.44
C GLY A 66 6.13 -3.81 4.68
N ARG A 67 7.07 -4.16 3.81
CA ARG A 67 8.47 -3.73 3.95
C ARG A 67 8.72 -2.32 3.47
N GLY A 68 7.79 -1.74 2.68
CA GLY A 68 7.93 -0.44 2.06
C GLY A 68 7.78 -0.47 0.53
N PRO A 69 7.85 0.71 -0.10
CA PRO A 69 8.09 2.03 0.51
C PRO A 69 6.91 2.56 1.32
N GLY A 70 7.16 3.57 2.16
CA GLY A 70 6.12 4.19 2.99
C GLY A 70 6.68 5.05 4.12
N SER A 71 5.85 5.28 5.13
CA SER A 71 6.22 6.04 6.33
C SER A 71 7.40 5.39 7.06
N PHE A 72 8.46 6.15 7.29
CA PHE A 72 9.68 5.69 7.94
C PHE A 72 9.45 5.04 9.32
N THR A 73 8.63 5.68 10.15
CA THR A 73 8.28 5.13 11.47
C THR A 73 7.42 3.87 11.32
N GLY A 74 6.45 3.89 10.40
CA GLY A 74 5.59 2.74 10.14
C GLY A 74 6.39 1.52 9.69
N LEU A 75 7.27 1.66 8.71
CA LEU A 75 8.10 0.56 8.20
C LEU A 75 8.97 -0.07 9.28
N ARG A 76 9.56 0.75 10.16
CA ARG A 76 10.34 0.24 11.30
C ARG A 76 9.47 -0.49 12.30
N THR A 77 8.28 0.02 12.59
CA THR A 77 7.32 -0.64 13.48
C THR A 77 6.93 -2.00 12.92
N ALA A 78 6.52 -2.09 11.65
CA ALA A 78 6.16 -3.35 11.02
C ALA A 78 7.33 -4.35 11.05
N CYS A 79 8.51 -3.92 10.63
CA CYS A 79 9.71 -4.75 10.61
C CYS A 79 10.06 -5.28 12.01
N ALA A 80 10.14 -4.41 13.02
CA ALA A 80 10.50 -4.79 14.39
C ALA A 80 9.48 -5.74 15.02
N VAL A 81 8.18 -5.52 14.76
CA VAL A 81 7.11 -6.42 15.23
C VAL A 81 7.20 -7.77 14.53
N ALA A 82 7.40 -7.79 13.20
CA ALA A 82 7.58 -9.05 12.45
C ALA A 82 8.75 -9.86 12.98
N GLN A 83 9.90 -9.21 13.18
CA GLN A 83 11.09 -9.84 13.75
C GLN A 83 10.83 -10.37 15.16
N GLY A 84 10.28 -9.54 16.04
CA GLY A 84 10.03 -9.92 17.44
C GLY A 84 9.07 -11.09 17.59
N LEU A 85 7.95 -11.07 16.85
CA LEU A 85 6.99 -12.15 16.85
C LEU A 85 7.56 -13.45 16.26
N ALA A 86 8.29 -13.31 15.14
CA ALA A 86 8.91 -14.46 14.49
C ALA A 86 9.98 -15.11 15.37
N PHE A 87 10.83 -14.36 16.03
CA PHE A 87 11.82 -14.89 16.99
C PHE A 87 11.19 -15.54 18.20
N GLY A 88 10.09 -14.94 18.74
CA GLY A 88 9.41 -15.44 19.91
C GLY A 88 8.53 -16.67 19.65
N ALA A 89 8.25 -17.00 18.41
CA ALA A 89 7.43 -18.14 18.05
C ALA A 89 8.15 -19.48 18.32
N ASN A 90 7.37 -20.55 18.47
CA ASN A 90 7.88 -21.92 18.66
C ASN A 90 8.93 -22.07 19.77
N GLN A 91 8.71 -21.40 20.90
CA GLN A 91 9.63 -21.44 22.06
C GLN A 91 11.06 -20.98 21.70
N GLY A 92 11.19 -20.05 20.77
CA GLY A 92 12.46 -19.51 20.30
C GLY A 92 13.05 -20.22 19.08
N ALA A 93 12.40 -21.25 18.55
CA ALA A 93 12.81 -21.86 17.27
C ALA A 93 12.50 -20.96 16.06
N GLY A 94 11.57 -20.01 16.26
CA GLY A 94 11.21 -19.04 15.24
C GLY A 94 10.25 -19.56 14.18
N ILE A 95 9.76 -18.63 13.36
CA ILE A 95 9.01 -18.87 12.12
C ILE A 95 9.53 -17.96 11.02
N ALA A 96 9.21 -18.28 9.77
CA ALA A 96 9.61 -17.48 8.62
C ALA A 96 8.91 -16.12 8.60
N VAL A 97 9.58 -15.13 8.02
CA VAL A 97 9.03 -13.80 7.73
C VAL A 97 8.97 -13.59 6.22
N LEU A 98 7.89 -13.00 5.74
CA LEU A 98 7.67 -12.72 4.33
C LEU A 98 7.60 -11.19 4.12
N PRO A 99 8.69 -10.54 3.72
CA PRO A 99 8.66 -9.12 3.35
C PRO A 99 7.86 -8.92 2.06
N VAL A 100 6.81 -8.09 2.09
CA VAL A 100 5.96 -7.78 0.94
C VAL A 100 6.16 -6.33 0.53
N ASP A 101 6.35 -6.08 -0.76
CA ASP A 101 6.41 -4.71 -1.28
C ASP A 101 5.06 -4.02 -1.10
N THR A 102 5.07 -2.87 -0.44
CA THR A 102 3.86 -2.10 -0.14
C THR A 102 3.09 -1.73 -1.42
N LEU A 103 3.80 -1.31 -2.48
CA LEU A 103 3.16 -0.98 -3.75
C LEU A 103 2.60 -2.21 -4.49
N MET A 104 3.19 -3.40 -4.29
CA MET A 104 2.62 -4.64 -4.80
C MET A 104 1.30 -4.97 -4.09
N ALA A 105 1.21 -4.72 -2.78
CA ALA A 105 -0.03 -4.88 -2.03
C ALA A 105 -1.12 -3.88 -2.50
N VAL A 106 -0.74 -2.63 -2.85
CA VAL A 106 -1.65 -1.65 -3.47
C VAL A 106 -2.16 -2.16 -4.83
N ALA A 107 -1.27 -2.67 -5.68
CA ALA A 107 -1.65 -3.23 -6.99
C ALA A 107 -2.61 -4.42 -6.84
N GLU A 108 -2.35 -5.32 -5.88
CA GLU A 108 -3.23 -6.47 -5.60
C GLU A 108 -4.58 -6.05 -5.03
N GLU A 109 -4.62 -5.04 -4.17
CA GLU A 109 -5.88 -4.53 -3.64
C GLU A 109 -6.75 -3.94 -4.76
N ALA A 110 -6.17 -3.14 -5.65
CA ALA A 110 -6.86 -2.60 -6.80
C ALA A 110 -7.33 -3.69 -7.77
N ARG A 111 -6.49 -4.71 -8.02
CA ARG A 111 -6.88 -5.88 -8.81
C ARG A 111 -8.11 -6.55 -8.23
N PHE A 112 -8.07 -6.81 -6.93
CA PHE A 112 -9.18 -7.50 -6.25
C PHE A 112 -10.45 -6.66 -6.24
N ALA A 113 -10.35 -5.36 -6.02
CA ALA A 113 -11.49 -4.44 -6.08
C ALA A 113 -12.14 -4.41 -7.47
N GLN A 114 -11.32 -4.45 -8.54
CA GLN A 114 -11.81 -4.33 -9.91
C GLN A 114 -12.32 -5.66 -10.49
N PHE A 115 -11.66 -6.79 -10.16
CA PHE A 115 -11.91 -8.07 -10.81
C PHE A 115 -12.34 -9.19 -9.85
N GLY A 116 -12.32 -8.95 -8.54
CA GLY A 116 -12.68 -9.92 -7.53
C GLY A 116 -11.77 -11.15 -7.51
N ALA A 117 -12.24 -12.24 -6.92
CA ALA A 117 -11.55 -13.52 -6.86
C ALA A 117 -11.40 -14.19 -8.24
N ALA A 118 -12.29 -13.90 -9.19
CA ALA A 118 -12.26 -14.41 -10.56
C ALA A 118 -11.04 -13.92 -11.37
N GLY A 119 -10.40 -12.83 -10.96
CA GLY A 119 -9.16 -12.34 -11.55
C GLY A 119 -7.90 -13.07 -11.08
N ALA A 120 -8.00 -14.02 -10.13
CA ALA A 120 -6.90 -14.88 -9.76
C ALA A 120 -6.92 -16.09 -10.71
N GLY A 121 -5.88 -16.25 -11.53
CA GLY A 121 -5.70 -17.48 -12.29
C GLY A 121 -5.78 -18.71 -11.38
N ALA A 122 -6.18 -19.85 -11.90
CA ALA A 122 -6.43 -21.12 -11.19
C ALA A 122 -5.22 -21.51 -10.30
N GLY A 123 -5.26 -21.16 -9.03
CA GLY A 123 -4.18 -21.45 -8.07
C GLY A 123 -4.39 -20.87 -6.67
N ALA A 124 -5.21 -19.84 -6.51
CA ALA A 124 -5.47 -19.27 -5.19
C ALA A 124 -6.86 -19.72 -4.68
N GLY A 125 -6.87 -20.58 -3.67
CA GLY A 125 -8.10 -20.98 -2.99
C GLY A 125 -8.79 -19.76 -2.37
N ALA A 126 -9.99 -19.45 -2.84
CA ALA A 126 -10.82 -18.38 -2.32
C ALA A 126 -11.32 -18.76 -0.93
N GLY A 127 -10.68 -18.20 0.11
CA GLY A 127 -11.25 -18.15 1.45
C GLY A 127 -12.43 -17.15 1.47
N ALA A 128 -13.59 -17.61 1.86
CA ALA A 128 -14.77 -16.77 2.02
C ALA A 128 -14.53 -15.75 3.13
N VAL A 129 -14.70 -14.47 2.82
CA VAL A 129 -14.58 -13.36 3.78
C VAL A 129 -15.85 -13.38 4.63
N ALA A 130 -15.74 -13.68 5.92
CA ALA A 130 -16.81 -13.47 6.88
C ALA A 130 -16.75 -12.00 7.34
N ASP A 131 -17.66 -11.18 6.83
CA ASP A 131 -17.85 -9.80 7.26
C ASP A 131 -18.56 -9.80 8.62
N ALA A 132 -17.86 -9.38 9.67
CA ALA A 132 -18.47 -9.11 10.98
C ALA A 132 -18.92 -7.66 11.00
N GLY A 133 -20.23 -7.51 10.88
CA GLY A 133 -21.00 -6.33 10.60
C GLY A 133 -20.77 -5.08 11.41
N THR A 134 -21.03 -3.99 10.76
CA THR A 134 -21.75 -2.84 11.36
C THR A 134 -22.82 -2.39 10.37
N SER A 135 -24.05 -2.42 10.90
CA SER A 135 -25.27 -1.97 10.24
C SER A 135 -25.27 -0.45 10.10
N ALA A 136 -25.61 0.07 8.93
CA ALA A 136 -26.55 1.18 8.76
C ALA A 136 -26.88 1.41 7.28
N ASP A 137 -28.13 1.17 6.99
CA ASP A 137 -29.07 1.81 6.07
C ASP A 137 -28.66 2.28 4.67
N ALA A 138 -29.34 1.65 3.77
CA ALA A 138 -30.42 2.11 2.88
C ALA A 138 -30.05 2.38 1.43
N ASP A 139 -30.68 1.56 0.60
CA ASP A 139 -31.42 1.90 -0.62
C ASP A 139 -30.73 2.69 -1.73
N ALA A 140 -30.44 1.98 -2.81
CA ALA A 140 -30.78 2.39 -4.17
C ALA A 140 -30.48 1.26 -5.15
N GLY A 141 -31.53 0.80 -5.82
CA GLY A 141 -31.46 -0.19 -6.89
C GLY A 141 -30.58 0.28 -8.04
N GLY A 142 -29.73 -0.60 -8.50
CA GLY A 142 -28.84 -0.44 -9.64
C GLY A 142 -28.51 -1.79 -10.22
N ASN A 143 -29.37 -2.25 -11.10
CA ASN A 143 -29.20 -3.20 -12.21
C ASN A 143 -27.87 -4.01 -12.20
N ALA A 144 -27.93 -5.19 -11.60
CA ALA A 144 -26.90 -6.22 -11.81
C ALA A 144 -26.94 -6.65 -13.29
N ARG A 145 -26.01 -6.16 -14.09
CA ARG A 145 -25.67 -6.80 -15.35
C ARG A 145 -24.91 -8.08 -15.02
N THR A 146 -25.65 -9.17 -15.01
CA THR A 146 -25.10 -10.51 -15.13
C THR A 146 -24.67 -10.71 -16.58
N ASP A 147 -23.46 -10.28 -16.91
CA ASP A 147 -22.72 -10.80 -18.06
C ASP A 147 -21.64 -11.75 -17.52
N ALA A 148 -22.07 -12.96 -17.27
CA ALA A 148 -21.19 -14.09 -17.10
C ALA A 148 -20.60 -14.44 -18.46
N SER A 149 -19.41 -13.99 -18.76
CA SER A 149 -18.41 -14.56 -19.66
C SER A 149 -17.36 -13.54 -20.10
N ALA A 150 -16.76 -12.80 -19.17
CA ALA A 150 -15.46 -12.20 -19.44
C ALA A 150 -14.44 -13.02 -18.66
N SER A 151 -13.73 -13.92 -19.31
CA SER A 151 -12.52 -14.50 -18.71
C SER A 151 -11.62 -13.34 -18.34
N ALA A 152 -11.28 -13.22 -17.04
CA ALA A 152 -10.41 -12.17 -16.54
C ALA A 152 -9.14 -12.09 -17.40
N PRO A 153 -8.61 -10.91 -17.65
CA PRO A 153 -7.41 -10.77 -18.47
C PRO A 153 -6.29 -11.60 -17.87
N VAL A 154 -5.73 -12.48 -18.68
CA VAL A 154 -4.66 -13.41 -18.28
C VAL A 154 -3.38 -12.63 -17.91
N SER A 155 -3.25 -11.39 -18.39
CA SER A 155 -2.13 -10.51 -18.15
C SER A 155 -2.52 -9.04 -18.31
N PHE A 156 -2.11 -8.18 -17.36
CA PHE A 156 -2.29 -6.72 -17.43
C PHE A 156 -1.28 -6.01 -16.53
N THR A 157 -1.11 -4.71 -16.74
CA THR A 157 -0.17 -3.88 -16.01
C THR A 157 -0.91 -2.89 -15.10
N VAL A 158 -0.38 -2.68 -13.91
CA VAL A 158 -0.84 -1.68 -12.95
C VAL A 158 0.31 -0.76 -12.58
N THR A 159 0.08 0.54 -12.57
CA THR A 159 0.97 1.51 -11.92
C THR A 159 0.43 1.78 -10.52
N ALA A 160 1.16 1.33 -9.51
CA ALA A 160 0.87 1.56 -8.11
C ALA A 160 1.51 2.86 -7.62
N LEU A 161 0.74 3.66 -6.89
CA LEU A 161 1.05 5.01 -6.47
C LEU A 161 0.79 5.16 -4.97
N LEU A 162 1.73 5.71 -4.21
CA LEU A 162 1.53 5.96 -2.79
C LEU A 162 2.04 7.35 -2.41
N ASP A 163 1.24 8.11 -1.66
CA ASP A 163 1.66 9.40 -1.11
C ASP A 163 2.91 9.24 -0.25
N ALA A 164 4.00 9.89 -0.65
CA ALA A 164 5.28 9.86 0.04
C ALA A 164 5.46 11.05 0.97
N ARG A 165 4.45 11.91 1.13
CA ARG A 165 4.52 13.21 1.80
C ARG A 165 5.52 14.15 1.12
N MET A 166 5.63 15.39 1.61
CA MET A 166 6.57 16.40 1.09
C MET A 166 6.40 16.65 -0.42
N ASP A 167 5.15 16.63 -0.90
CA ASP A 167 4.81 16.85 -2.31
C ASP A 167 5.41 15.82 -3.28
N GLU A 168 5.64 14.61 -2.81
CA GLU A 168 6.16 13.49 -3.60
C GLU A 168 5.30 12.25 -3.45
N MET A 169 5.44 11.33 -4.40
CA MET A 169 4.79 10.03 -4.36
C MET A 169 5.73 8.93 -4.81
N TYR A 170 5.58 7.75 -4.21
CA TYR A 170 6.21 6.52 -4.66
C TYR A 170 5.43 5.97 -5.84
N VAL A 171 6.16 5.49 -6.85
CA VAL A 171 5.59 4.95 -8.09
C VAL A 171 6.30 3.67 -8.46
N GLN A 172 5.54 2.62 -8.75
CA GLN A 172 6.09 1.40 -9.32
C GLN A 172 5.06 0.72 -10.20
N ARG A 173 5.54 0.17 -11.33
CA ARG A 173 4.72 -0.59 -12.25
C ARG A 173 4.86 -2.08 -11.96
N TYR A 174 3.75 -2.78 -12.07
CA TYR A 174 3.70 -4.23 -11.90
C TYR A 174 2.92 -4.87 -13.05
N GLN A 175 3.37 -6.03 -13.49
CA GLN A 175 2.63 -6.89 -14.40
C GLN A 175 2.01 -8.05 -13.61
N PHE A 176 0.71 -8.24 -13.78
CA PHE A 176 0.01 -9.43 -13.32
C PHE A 176 -0.06 -10.44 -14.47
N SER A 177 0.39 -11.66 -14.24
CA SER A 177 0.34 -12.74 -15.24
C SER A 177 0.39 -14.10 -14.53
N GLY A 178 -0.46 -15.03 -14.94
CA GLY A 178 -0.48 -16.39 -14.38
C GLY A 178 -0.73 -16.44 -12.87
N GLY A 179 -1.46 -15.49 -12.31
CA GLY A 179 -1.72 -15.40 -10.86
C GLY A 179 -0.57 -14.82 -10.04
N GLN A 180 0.44 -14.26 -10.67
CA GLN A 180 1.62 -13.70 -10.02
C GLN A 180 1.87 -12.25 -10.46
N TRP A 181 2.47 -11.48 -9.56
CA TRP A 181 2.92 -10.13 -9.80
C TRP A 181 4.42 -10.09 -10.06
N GLN A 182 4.82 -9.31 -11.05
CA GLN A 182 6.22 -9.03 -11.37
C GLN A 182 6.44 -7.52 -11.43
N PRO A 183 7.45 -6.98 -10.72
CA PRO A 183 7.80 -5.57 -10.85
C PRO A 183 8.37 -5.28 -12.24
N LEU A 184 7.98 -4.15 -12.82
CA LEU A 184 8.50 -3.63 -14.08
C LEU A 184 9.39 -2.42 -13.80
N GLY A 185 10.67 -2.67 -13.54
CA GLY A 185 11.64 -1.65 -13.14
C GLY A 185 11.67 -1.40 -11.63
N ASP A 186 12.40 -0.37 -11.23
CA ASP A 186 12.59 0.01 -9.83
C ASP A 186 11.49 0.95 -9.33
N CYS A 187 11.30 0.98 -8.03
CA CYS A 187 10.43 1.96 -7.39
C CYS A 187 11.06 3.36 -7.48
N ALA A 188 10.30 4.33 -7.96
CA ALA A 188 10.72 5.72 -8.06
C ALA A 188 10.00 6.60 -7.04
N LEU A 189 10.67 7.69 -6.64
CA LEU A 189 10.10 8.81 -5.89
C LEU A 189 10.01 10.01 -6.83
N ILE A 190 8.80 10.49 -7.09
CA ILE A 190 8.57 11.58 -8.05
C ILE A 190 7.59 12.61 -7.49
N ARG A 191 7.60 13.81 -8.06
CA ARG A 191 6.53 14.79 -7.85
C ARG A 191 5.29 14.43 -8.66
N PRO A 192 4.07 14.79 -8.19
CA PRO A 192 2.82 14.46 -8.91
C PRO A 192 2.81 14.91 -10.37
N GLU A 193 3.36 16.09 -10.66
CA GLU A 193 3.40 16.67 -12.00
C GLU A 193 4.25 15.86 -12.99
N ASN A 194 5.17 15.06 -12.47
CA ASN A 194 6.10 14.27 -13.27
C ASN A 194 5.58 12.84 -13.53
N LEU A 195 4.35 12.53 -13.12
CA LEU A 195 3.75 11.23 -13.40
C LEU A 195 3.55 11.06 -14.91
N GLN A 196 4.13 10.01 -15.45
CA GLN A 196 3.98 9.62 -16.86
C GLN A 196 3.38 8.20 -16.92
N PRO A 197 2.04 8.06 -16.89
CA PRO A 197 1.42 6.77 -17.02
C PRO A 197 1.77 6.13 -18.37
N ASN A 198 2.01 4.82 -18.36
CA ASN A 198 2.28 4.11 -19.59
C ASN A 198 0.96 3.72 -20.26
N ALA A 199 0.85 3.92 -21.56
CA ALA A 199 -0.36 3.59 -22.32
C ALA A 199 -0.78 2.11 -22.24
N ALA A 200 0.15 1.21 -21.86
CA ALA A 200 -0.13 -0.19 -21.63
C ALA A 200 -0.69 -0.50 -20.22
N ASP A 201 -0.73 0.50 -19.31
CA ASP A 201 -1.26 0.28 -17.98
C ASP A 201 -2.78 0.14 -18.03
N ARG A 202 -3.29 -0.90 -17.37
CA ARG A 202 -4.73 -1.12 -17.25
C ARG A 202 -5.34 -0.24 -16.17
N LEU A 203 -4.61 -0.07 -15.07
CA LEU A 203 -5.06 0.66 -13.89
C LEU A 203 -3.94 1.56 -13.37
N LEU A 204 -4.35 2.70 -12.81
CA LEU A 204 -3.56 3.45 -11.85
C LEU A 204 -4.18 3.23 -10.46
N ALA A 205 -3.39 2.75 -9.51
CA ALA A 205 -3.89 2.34 -8.20
C ALA A 205 -3.14 3.06 -7.08
N GLY A 206 -3.84 3.58 -6.08
CA GLY A 206 -3.18 4.20 -4.93
C GLY A 206 -4.04 5.21 -4.19
N ASN A 207 -3.42 5.99 -3.31
CA ASN A 207 -4.08 7.00 -2.48
C ASN A 207 -3.73 8.45 -2.86
N VAL A 208 -3.28 8.66 -4.10
CA VAL A 208 -2.75 9.96 -4.54
C VAL A 208 -3.79 10.83 -5.25
N PHE A 209 -4.88 10.23 -5.74
CA PHE A 209 -5.82 10.90 -6.64
C PHE A 209 -6.58 12.04 -5.96
N GLY A 210 -7.00 11.85 -4.71
CA GLY A 210 -7.62 12.92 -3.91
C GLY A 210 -6.59 13.96 -3.42
N VAL A 211 -5.43 13.50 -2.97
CA VAL A 211 -4.38 14.36 -2.37
C VAL A 211 -3.77 15.30 -3.41
N TYR A 212 -3.52 14.80 -4.62
CA TYR A 212 -2.82 15.53 -5.67
C TYR A 212 -3.68 15.83 -6.91
N ALA A 213 -5.02 15.79 -6.80
CA ALA A 213 -5.96 15.93 -7.92
C ALA A 213 -5.62 17.11 -8.86
N ALA A 214 -5.31 18.28 -8.31
CA ALA A 214 -5.00 19.49 -9.07
C ALA A 214 -3.58 19.52 -9.68
N ARG A 215 -2.72 18.56 -9.30
CA ARG A 215 -1.30 18.52 -9.67
C ARG A 215 -0.95 17.34 -10.57
N LEU A 216 -1.82 16.35 -10.63
CA LEU A 216 -1.63 15.22 -11.54
C LEU A 216 -1.80 15.69 -13.00
N PRO A 217 -0.99 15.15 -13.94
CA PRO A 217 -1.14 15.48 -15.36
C PRO A 217 -2.52 15.14 -15.90
N ALA A 218 -3.04 15.95 -16.80
CA ALA A 218 -4.36 15.73 -17.42
C ALA A 218 -4.51 14.35 -18.08
N GLY A 219 -3.41 13.77 -18.55
CA GLY A 219 -3.38 12.42 -19.13
C GLY A 219 -3.81 11.30 -18.17
N VAL A 220 -3.78 11.52 -16.85
CA VAL A 220 -4.25 10.54 -15.85
C VAL A 220 -5.73 10.24 -16.01
N ALA A 221 -6.53 11.22 -16.47
CA ALA A 221 -7.97 11.04 -16.69
C ALA A 221 -8.32 9.99 -17.78
N ALA A 222 -7.35 9.57 -18.59
CA ALA A 222 -7.55 8.53 -19.59
C ALA A 222 -7.46 7.10 -19.04
N PHE A 223 -7.11 6.94 -17.76
CA PHE A 223 -6.92 5.65 -17.11
C PHE A 223 -8.01 5.37 -16.07
N ASP A 224 -8.26 4.09 -15.82
CA ASP A 224 -9.05 3.66 -14.68
C ASP A 224 -8.24 3.90 -13.39
N CYS A 225 -8.63 4.89 -12.60
CA CYS A 225 -8.00 5.21 -11.31
C CYS A 225 -8.75 4.52 -10.17
N VAL A 226 -8.04 3.71 -9.39
CA VAL A 226 -8.59 2.95 -8.27
C VAL A 226 -7.96 3.43 -6.98
N GLU A 227 -8.77 3.99 -6.07
CA GLU A 227 -8.31 4.30 -4.71
C GLU A 227 -7.99 2.99 -3.98
N ALA A 228 -6.74 2.83 -3.60
CA ALA A 228 -6.25 1.63 -2.94
C ALA A 228 -5.17 1.95 -1.92
N LEU A 229 -5.17 1.21 -0.82
CA LEU A 229 -4.13 1.23 0.21
C LEU A 229 -3.50 -0.16 0.33
N PRO A 230 -2.28 -0.27 0.87
CA PRO A 230 -1.70 -1.57 1.18
C PRO A 230 -2.48 -2.20 2.33
N THR A 231 -3.28 -3.22 2.03
CA THR A 231 -4.05 -3.94 3.03
C THR A 231 -3.38 -5.26 3.40
N ALA A 232 -3.55 -5.69 4.65
CA ALA A 232 -3.08 -6.98 5.08
C ALA A 232 -3.80 -8.13 4.35
N SER A 233 -5.06 -7.95 3.95
CA SER A 233 -5.81 -8.90 3.12
C SER A 233 -5.20 -9.05 1.72
N ALA A 234 -4.72 -7.96 1.11
CA ALA A 234 -3.96 -8.04 -0.14
C ALA A 234 -2.66 -8.84 0.05
N MET A 235 -1.95 -8.61 1.15
CA MET A 235 -0.74 -9.37 1.48
C MET A 235 -1.03 -10.86 1.69
N LEU A 236 -2.16 -11.22 2.33
CA LEU A 236 -2.57 -12.61 2.46
C LEU A 236 -2.85 -13.27 1.11
N ARG A 237 -3.41 -12.54 0.13
CA ARG A 237 -3.60 -13.04 -1.24
C ARG A 237 -2.28 -13.26 -1.98
N LEU A 238 -1.28 -12.42 -1.72
CA LEU A 238 0.07 -12.51 -2.29
C LEU A 238 0.93 -13.61 -1.62
N ALA A 239 0.73 -13.84 -0.32
CA ALA A 239 1.62 -14.64 0.51
C ALA A 239 1.86 -16.07 -0.01
N PRO A 240 0.86 -16.85 -0.48
CA PRO A 240 1.10 -18.20 -0.97
C PRO A 240 2.05 -18.25 -2.17
N ALA A 241 1.87 -17.36 -3.15
CA ALA A 241 2.70 -17.30 -4.35
C ALA A 241 4.14 -16.84 -4.02
N LEU A 242 4.27 -15.80 -3.18
CA LEU A 242 5.57 -15.30 -2.76
C LEU A 242 6.33 -16.32 -1.90
N ALA A 243 5.65 -17.01 -0.99
CA ALA A 243 6.27 -18.07 -0.19
C ALA A 243 6.73 -19.26 -1.06
N ALA A 244 5.91 -19.66 -2.02
CA ALA A 244 6.27 -20.74 -2.97
C ALA A 244 7.46 -20.33 -3.88
N ALA A 245 7.59 -19.03 -4.19
CA ALA A 245 8.73 -18.49 -4.93
C ALA A 245 9.99 -18.31 -4.08
N GLY A 246 9.97 -18.64 -2.78
CA GLY A 246 11.14 -18.59 -1.89
C GLY A 246 11.45 -17.20 -1.32
N HIS A 247 10.47 -16.29 -1.28
CA HIS A 247 10.68 -14.95 -0.71
C HIS A 247 10.61 -14.90 0.82
N CYS A 248 10.34 -16.02 1.48
CA CYS A 248 10.46 -16.10 2.94
C CYS A 248 11.92 -15.98 3.39
N VAL A 249 12.14 -15.24 4.45
CA VAL A 249 13.46 -15.02 5.04
C VAL A 249 13.43 -15.34 6.54
N GLU A 250 14.62 -15.53 7.13
CA GLU A 250 14.75 -15.56 8.57
C GLU A 250 14.43 -14.19 9.18
N ALA A 251 13.93 -14.17 10.41
CA ALA A 251 13.55 -12.93 11.09
C ALA A 251 14.67 -11.87 11.10
N ALA A 252 15.91 -12.27 11.29
CA ALA A 252 17.08 -11.37 11.29
C ALA A 252 17.33 -10.68 9.94
N LEU A 253 16.87 -11.28 8.85
CA LEU A 253 17.03 -10.76 7.48
C LEU A 253 15.81 -9.96 7.00
N ALA A 254 14.76 -9.88 7.80
CA ALA A 254 13.60 -9.06 7.49
C ALA A 254 13.97 -7.58 7.67
N LEU A 255 14.12 -6.85 6.57
CA LEU A 255 14.53 -5.45 6.56
C LEU A 255 13.50 -4.57 5.84
N PRO A 256 13.31 -3.31 6.30
CA PRO A 256 12.49 -2.35 5.58
C PRO A 256 13.17 -1.88 4.29
N LEU A 257 12.36 -1.53 3.28
CA LEU A 257 12.80 -0.94 2.02
C LEU A 257 12.68 0.59 2.09
N TYR A 258 13.80 1.27 2.09
CA TYR A 258 13.85 2.74 2.02
C TYR A 258 14.16 3.16 0.59
N VAL A 259 13.24 3.90 -0.02
CA VAL A 259 13.40 4.47 -1.38
C VAL A 259 13.86 5.92 -1.30
N ARG A 260 13.49 6.64 -0.24
CA ARG A 260 13.94 8.02 -0.02
C ARG A 260 15.30 8.01 0.69
N ASP A 261 16.35 8.47 0.03
CA ASP A 261 17.70 8.52 0.59
C ASP A 261 17.85 9.58 1.69
N LYS A 262 17.15 10.72 1.58
CA LYS A 262 17.17 11.79 2.58
C LYS A 262 15.81 11.99 3.22
N VAL A 263 15.71 11.68 4.51
CA VAL A 263 14.48 11.87 5.29
C VAL A 263 14.38 13.26 5.90
N ALA A 264 15.49 13.97 6.02
CA ALA A 264 15.53 15.32 6.58
C ALA A 264 16.62 16.17 5.87
N LEU A 265 16.26 17.42 5.58
CA LEU A 265 17.22 18.40 5.15
C LEU A 265 18.18 18.73 6.29
N THR A 266 19.44 18.89 5.99
CA THR A 266 20.43 19.43 6.93
C THR A 266 20.05 20.85 7.34
N THR A 267 20.66 21.36 8.40
CA THR A 267 20.43 22.76 8.84
C THR A 267 20.78 23.75 7.75
N ASP A 268 21.85 23.47 7.00
CA ASP A 268 22.33 24.35 5.92
C ASP A 268 21.39 24.29 4.70
N GLU A 269 20.91 23.10 4.30
CA GLU A 269 19.91 22.96 3.24
C GLU A 269 18.59 23.67 3.57
N ARG A 270 18.14 23.62 4.85
CA ARG A 270 16.96 24.37 5.31
C ARG A 270 17.19 25.88 5.28
N ALA A 271 18.39 26.33 5.63
CA ALA A 271 18.73 27.75 5.56
C ALA A 271 18.77 28.23 4.10
N GLN A 272 19.34 27.43 3.19
CA GLN A 272 19.40 27.76 1.77
C GLN A 272 18.00 27.84 1.14
N LEU A 273 17.12 26.88 1.41
CA LEU A 273 15.73 26.93 0.93
C LEU A 273 14.96 28.15 1.42
N LYS A 274 15.21 28.59 2.66
CA LYS A 274 14.61 29.85 3.18
C LYS A 274 15.12 31.05 2.45
N LEU A 275 16.42 31.11 2.12
CA LEU A 275 17.03 32.19 1.36
C LEU A 275 16.48 32.23 -0.07
N ASP A 276 16.40 31.10 -0.73
CA ASP A 276 15.86 30.97 -2.09
C ASP A 276 14.38 31.38 -2.16
N ALA A 277 13.58 30.97 -1.17
CA ALA A 277 12.17 31.38 -1.06
C ALA A 277 12.02 32.90 -0.81
N ALA A 278 12.85 33.46 0.04
CA ALA A 278 12.86 34.92 0.30
C ALA A 278 13.28 35.71 -0.95
N GLN A 279 14.25 35.20 -1.69
CA GLN A 279 14.71 35.84 -2.93
C GLN A 279 13.65 35.75 -4.04
N ALA A 280 12.95 34.60 -4.17
CA ALA A 280 11.82 34.46 -5.09
C ALA A 280 10.65 35.39 -4.74
N ALA A 281 10.34 35.56 -3.45
CA ALA A 281 9.31 36.49 -2.99
C ALA A 281 9.67 37.96 -3.29
N LEU A 282 10.94 38.35 -3.11
CA LEU A 282 11.43 39.69 -3.46
C LEU A 282 11.36 39.97 -4.97
N LEU A 283 11.72 38.99 -5.79
CA LEU A 283 11.61 39.09 -7.26
C LEU A 283 10.15 39.20 -7.71
N ALA A 284 9.24 38.45 -7.10
CA ALA A 284 7.80 38.54 -7.38
C ALA A 284 7.23 39.92 -6.98
N LEU A 285 7.68 40.46 -5.85
CA LEU A 285 7.27 41.81 -5.40
C LEU A 285 7.78 42.91 -6.34
N ALA A 286 9.01 42.78 -6.84
CA ALA A 286 9.61 43.71 -7.79
C ALA A 286 8.97 43.66 -9.20
N ALA A 287 8.39 42.52 -9.56
CA ALA A 287 7.69 42.31 -10.84
C ALA A 287 6.20 42.72 -10.80
N ALA A 288 5.65 43.06 -9.62
CA ALA A 288 4.27 43.47 -9.48
C ALA A 288 4.05 44.85 -10.18
N PRO A 289 3.01 45.00 -11.04
CA PRO A 289 2.73 46.28 -11.70
C PRO A 289 2.38 47.35 -10.66
N ILE A 290 2.98 48.50 -10.82
CA ILE A 290 2.69 49.70 -9.99
C ILE A 290 1.18 50.01 -10.16
N PRO A 291 0.39 50.11 -9.08
CA PRO A 291 -1.01 50.50 -9.19
C PRO A 291 -1.08 51.90 -9.80
N SER A 292 -1.77 51.99 -10.96
CA SER A 292 -2.05 53.28 -11.58
C SER A 292 -2.84 54.12 -10.63
N THR A 293 -2.33 55.31 -10.31
CA THR A 293 -3.01 56.38 -9.56
C THR A 293 -4.35 56.70 -10.22
N PRO A 294 -5.48 56.72 -9.50
CA PRO A 294 -6.74 57.19 -10.09
C PRO A 294 -6.60 58.67 -10.46
N ASP A 295 -6.85 58.93 -11.74
CA ASP A 295 -6.92 60.28 -12.33
C ASP A 295 -8.01 61.07 -11.60
N GLN A 296 -7.62 62.11 -10.88
CA GLN A 296 -8.54 63.11 -10.32
C GLN A 296 -8.96 64.02 -11.47
N ALA A 297 -10.04 63.65 -12.15
CA ALA A 297 -10.76 64.58 -13.01
C ALA A 297 -11.74 65.41 -12.17
N GLY A 298 -11.57 66.71 -12.19
CA GLY A 298 -12.36 67.75 -11.50
C GLY A 298 -13.81 67.88 -11.96
#